data_4b25bb93a764cb3e2e579a39e69f73f9
#
_entry.id   4b25bb93a764cb3e2e579a39e69f73f9
#
_cell.length_a   1.000
_cell.length_b   1.000
_cell.length_c   1.000
_cell.angle_alpha   90.00
_cell.angle_beta   90.00
_cell.angle_gamma   90.00
#
_symmetry.space_group_name_H-M   'P 1'
#
loop_
_entity.id
_entity.type
_entity.pdbx_description
1 polymer ?
#
loop_
_entity_poly.entity_id
_entity_poly.type
_entity_poly.pdbx_seq_one_letter_code
_entity_poly.pdbx_strand_id
1 'polypeptide(L)'
;MSGTGKFIALCKELESAVKARYGGTSHGESAYVFLSKKAEFKPYTKELDLIREVRNLIQHKDVEVKGKEAIYVDEVLMDALREIIGLVQHPETVGDICTRDLVTAGLSTPVKEVMDRMLDSSFSHIPVLDGQGKLLGIFSENTIFTRVAKEGMEALTEQDCISDYEAYLDIRDHVRDSFEFIAETVASEEAVERFKKRDGQGRRLAMLVVTKHGDPSEKVLGVLTPYDVLE
;
A
#
# COMPACT_ATOMS: atom_id res chain seq x y z
N MET A 1 0.88 3.46 -39.62
CA MET A 1 2.09 2.92 -38.98
C MET A 1 2.10 1.43 -39.15
N SER A 2 3.25 0.83 -39.47
CA SER A 2 3.43 -0.62 -39.51
C SER A 2 3.26 -1.24 -38.10
N GLY A 3 3.12 -2.56 -38.01
CA GLY A 3 3.01 -3.26 -36.74
C GLY A 3 4.22 -3.04 -35.83
N THR A 4 5.42 -3.09 -36.44
CA THR A 4 6.70 -2.79 -35.75
C THR A 4 6.78 -1.34 -35.28
N GLY A 5 6.32 -0.39 -36.09
CA GLY A 5 6.28 1.03 -35.70
C GLY A 5 5.36 1.31 -34.51
N LYS A 6 4.18 0.64 -34.45
CA LYS A 6 3.28 0.73 -33.31
C LYS A 6 3.91 0.14 -32.04
N PHE A 7 4.53 -1.03 -32.15
CA PHE A 7 5.21 -1.69 -31.05
C PHE A 7 6.33 -0.82 -30.44
N ILE A 8 7.18 -0.24 -31.29
CA ILE A 8 8.26 0.65 -30.83
C ILE A 8 7.71 1.92 -30.14
N ALA A 9 6.57 2.43 -30.61
CA ALA A 9 5.91 3.56 -29.95
C ALA A 9 5.46 3.20 -28.54
N LEU A 10 4.82 2.04 -28.35
CA LEU A 10 4.44 1.53 -27.03
C LEU A 10 5.65 1.28 -26.13
N CYS A 11 6.76 0.75 -26.67
CA CYS A 11 8.00 0.60 -25.91
C CYS A 11 8.51 1.93 -25.34
N LYS A 12 8.50 3.00 -26.15
CA LYS A 12 8.87 4.35 -25.71
C LYS A 12 7.90 4.93 -24.68
N GLU A 13 6.62 4.62 -24.84
CA GLU A 13 5.60 5.00 -23.85
C GLU A 13 5.87 4.35 -22.50
N LEU A 14 6.16 3.03 -22.45
CA LEU A 14 6.55 2.34 -21.22
C LEU A 14 7.80 2.97 -20.58
N GLU A 15 8.86 3.21 -21.38
CA GLU A 15 10.10 3.83 -20.90
C GLU A 15 9.83 5.23 -20.30
N SER A 16 8.92 5.99 -20.91
CA SER A 16 8.49 7.31 -20.42
C SER A 16 7.68 7.23 -19.15
N ALA A 17 6.75 6.26 -19.06
CA ALA A 17 5.93 6.00 -17.88
C ALA A 17 6.80 5.59 -16.68
N VAL A 18 7.76 4.68 -16.89
CA VAL A 18 8.72 4.27 -15.86
C VAL A 18 9.55 5.47 -15.37
N LYS A 19 10.01 6.32 -16.28
CA LYS A 19 10.73 7.53 -15.90
C LYS A 19 9.88 8.50 -15.10
N ALA A 20 8.61 8.68 -15.47
CA ALA A 20 7.69 9.57 -14.78
C ALA A 20 7.38 9.08 -13.36
N ARG A 21 7.09 7.77 -13.20
CA ARG A 21 6.72 7.18 -11.91
C ARG A 21 7.90 7.02 -10.94
N TYR A 22 9.05 6.56 -11.44
CA TYR A 22 10.18 6.17 -10.59
C TYR A 22 11.40 7.10 -10.68
N GLY A 23 11.31 8.20 -11.44
CA GLY A 23 12.43 9.13 -11.64
C GLY A 23 13.53 8.61 -12.59
N GLY A 24 13.29 7.46 -13.22
CA GLY A 24 14.24 6.76 -14.09
C GLY A 24 14.77 5.47 -13.46
N THR A 25 15.60 4.77 -14.22
CA THR A 25 16.26 3.52 -13.79
C THR A 25 17.71 3.80 -13.39
N SER A 26 18.28 3.01 -12.48
CA SER A 26 19.65 3.18 -12.05
C SER A 26 20.66 2.76 -13.12
N HIS A 27 21.70 3.61 -13.35
CA HIS A 27 22.94 3.30 -14.09
C HIS A 27 22.80 2.48 -15.39
N GLY A 28 21.90 2.90 -16.31
CA GLY A 28 21.79 2.26 -17.63
C GLY A 28 20.99 0.96 -17.66
N GLU A 29 20.31 0.62 -16.59
CA GLU A 29 19.36 -0.47 -16.57
C GLU A 29 18.17 -0.17 -17.46
N SER A 30 17.70 -1.14 -18.24
CA SER A 30 16.49 -0.96 -19.06
C SER A 30 15.24 -0.95 -18.21
N ALA A 31 14.21 -0.20 -18.64
CA ALA A 31 12.90 -0.16 -17.98
C ALA A 31 12.30 -1.56 -17.75
N TYR A 32 12.49 -2.45 -18.69
CA TYR A 32 11.98 -3.84 -18.63
C TYR A 32 12.63 -4.65 -17.50
N VAL A 33 13.96 -4.60 -17.37
CA VAL A 33 14.71 -5.26 -16.29
C VAL A 33 14.39 -4.62 -14.94
N PHE A 34 14.24 -3.30 -14.90
CA PHE A 34 13.85 -2.57 -13.71
C PHE A 34 12.47 -3.06 -13.20
N LEU A 35 11.47 -3.11 -14.09
CA LEU A 35 10.12 -3.56 -13.72
C LEU A 35 10.11 -5.03 -13.29
N SER A 36 10.81 -5.95 -13.99
CA SER A 36 10.81 -7.38 -13.63
C SER A 36 11.34 -7.69 -12.23
N LYS A 37 12.04 -6.75 -11.59
CA LYS A 37 12.50 -6.85 -10.21
C LYS A 37 11.46 -6.41 -9.19
N LYS A 38 10.43 -5.70 -9.62
CA LYS A 38 9.35 -5.20 -8.76
C LYS A 38 8.33 -6.30 -8.47
N ALA A 39 7.83 -6.36 -7.24
CA ALA A 39 6.90 -7.41 -6.83
C ALA A 39 5.62 -7.42 -7.66
N GLU A 40 5.05 -6.25 -7.92
CA GLU A 40 3.81 -6.06 -8.70
C GLU A 40 3.94 -6.50 -10.17
N PHE A 41 5.15 -6.51 -10.74
CA PHE A 41 5.40 -6.95 -12.12
C PHE A 41 5.95 -8.37 -12.24
N LYS A 42 6.06 -9.11 -11.15
CA LYS A 42 6.47 -10.53 -11.16
C LYS A 42 5.66 -11.40 -12.10
N PRO A 43 4.32 -11.26 -12.17
CA PRO A 43 3.50 -12.03 -13.12
C PRO A 43 3.87 -11.76 -14.59
N TYR A 44 4.41 -10.61 -14.91
CA TYR A 44 4.73 -10.15 -16.26
C TYR A 44 6.21 -10.33 -16.65
N THR A 45 6.98 -11.06 -15.85
CA THR A 45 8.44 -11.20 -16.07
C THR A 45 8.77 -11.76 -17.46
N LYS A 46 8.00 -12.75 -17.93
CA LYS A 46 8.20 -13.37 -19.27
C LYS A 46 7.88 -12.40 -20.39
N GLU A 47 6.79 -11.66 -20.28
CA GLU A 47 6.35 -10.66 -21.24
C GLU A 47 7.37 -9.52 -21.31
N LEU A 48 7.85 -9.02 -20.18
CA LEU A 48 8.87 -7.97 -20.11
C LEU A 48 10.18 -8.40 -20.79
N ASP A 49 10.65 -9.62 -20.56
CA ASP A 49 11.84 -10.14 -21.18
C ASP A 49 11.64 -10.28 -22.71
N LEU A 50 10.52 -10.84 -23.16
CA LEU A 50 10.20 -11.00 -24.57
C LEU A 50 10.07 -9.63 -25.27
N ILE A 51 9.36 -8.67 -24.66
CA ILE A 51 9.22 -7.32 -25.20
C ILE A 51 10.59 -6.66 -25.37
N ARG A 52 11.48 -6.78 -24.37
CA ARG A 52 12.84 -6.27 -24.43
C ARG A 52 13.64 -6.88 -25.59
N GLU A 53 13.57 -8.19 -25.77
CA GLU A 53 14.30 -8.89 -26.84
C GLU A 53 13.78 -8.51 -28.22
N VAL A 54 12.47 -8.48 -28.41
CA VAL A 54 11.83 -8.07 -29.67
C VAL A 54 12.15 -6.61 -30.00
N ARG A 55 12.07 -5.71 -29.01
CA ARG A 55 12.44 -4.30 -29.15
C ARG A 55 13.89 -4.14 -29.58
N ASN A 56 14.81 -4.87 -28.93
CA ASN A 56 16.23 -4.82 -29.28
C ASN A 56 16.48 -5.37 -30.70
N LEU A 57 15.81 -6.44 -31.07
CA LEU A 57 15.91 -7.00 -32.41
C LEU A 57 15.48 -5.97 -33.48
N ILE A 58 14.33 -5.32 -33.28
CA ILE A 58 13.79 -4.35 -34.23
C ILE A 58 14.65 -3.08 -34.33
N GLN A 59 15.22 -2.60 -33.20
CA GLN A 59 15.99 -1.36 -33.19
C GLN A 59 17.45 -1.49 -33.66
N HIS A 60 18.06 -2.64 -33.45
CA HIS A 60 19.49 -2.83 -33.69
C HIS A 60 19.83 -3.70 -34.92
N LYS A 61 18.82 -4.27 -35.56
CA LYS A 61 19.02 -5.07 -36.77
C LYS A 61 18.17 -4.48 -37.89
N ASP A 62 18.70 -4.60 -39.10
CA ASP A 62 17.87 -4.39 -40.28
C ASP A 62 16.88 -5.52 -40.39
N VAL A 63 15.61 -5.21 -40.11
CA VAL A 63 14.52 -6.16 -40.11
C VAL A 63 13.72 -6.17 -41.42
N GLU A 64 14.28 -5.51 -42.46
CA GLU A 64 13.71 -5.48 -43.78
C GLU A 64 14.40 -6.50 -44.70
N VAL A 65 13.61 -7.18 -45.51
CA VAL A 65 14.07 -8.05 -46.60
C VAL A 65 13.39 -7.61 -47.86
N LYS A 66 14.20 -7.18 -48.84
CA LYS A 66 13.69 -6.69 -50.14
C LYS A 66 12.73 -5.50 -50.01
N GLY A 67 12.97 -4.63 -49.05
CA GLY A 67 12.14 -3.45 -48.79
C GLY A 67 10.80 -3.77 -48.08
N LYS A 68 10.68 -4.93 -47.47
CA LYS A 68 9.50 -5.32 -46.68
C LYS A 68 9.91 -5.72 -45.28
N GLU A 69 9.09 -5.35 -44.30
CA GLU A 69 9.26 -5.83 -42.94
C GLU A 69 9.24 -7.36 -42.89
N ALA A 70 10.30 -7.94 -42.31
CA ALA A 70 10.45 -9.40 -42.17
C ALA A 70 10.02 -9.86 -40.77
N ILE A 71 9.68 -8.97 -39.86
CA ILE A 71 9.20 -9.27 -38.50
C ILE A 71 7.81 -8.66 -38.36
N TYR A 72 6.90 -9.48 -37.87
CA TYR A 72 5.54 -9.08 -37.47
C TYR A 72 5.42 -9.23 -35.96
N VAL A 73 4.95 -8.19 -35.27
CA VAL A 73 4.64 -8.23 -33.86
C VAL A 73 3.13 -8.42 -33.70
N ASP A 74 2.75 -9.51 -33.06
CA ASP A 74 1.36 -9.87 -32.84
C ASP A 74 0.69 -8.92 -31.82
N GLU A 75 -0.62 -8.69 -31.98
CA GLU A 75 -1.41 -7.85 -31.07
C GLU A 75 -1.39 -8.39 -29.63
N VAL A 76 -1.28 -9.71 -29.42
CA VAL A 76 -1.17 -10.31 -28.08
C VAL A 76 0.02 -9.72 -27.30
N LEU A 77 1.18 -9.53 -27.94
CA LEU A 77 2.33 -8.91 -27.28
C LEU A 77 2.15 -7.40 -27.09
N MET A 78 1.47 -6.75 -28.01
CA MET A 78 1.15 -5.32 -27.88
C MET A 78 0.10 -5.08 -26.78
N ASP A 79 -0.86 -5.96 -26.60
CA ASP A 79 -1.85 -5.88 -25.53
C ASP A 79 -1.23 -6.09 -24.16
N ALA A 80 -0.34 -7.09 -24.03
CA ALA A 80 0.44 -7.27 -22.80
C ALA A 80 1.27 -6.02 -22.45
N LEU A 81 1.87 -5.39 -23.48
CA LEU A 81 2.64 -4.14 -23.26
C LEU A 81 1.74 -2.98 -22.84
N ARG A 82 0.53 -2.84 -23.41
CA ARG A 82 -0.46 -1.82 -22.98
C ARG A 82 -0.93 -2.06 -21.54
N GLU A 83 -1.17 -3.31 -21.18
CA GLU A 83 -1.53 -3.67 -19.79
C GLU A 83 -0.44 -3.26 -18.81
N ILE A 84 0.83 -3.60 -19.10
CA ILE A 84 1.97 -3.20 -18.27
C ILE A 84 2.09 -1.67 -18.19
N ILE A 85 1.91 -0.95 -19.29
CA ILE A 85 1.90 0.51 -19.30
C ILE A 85 0.79 1.04 -18.38
N GLY A 86 -0.42 0.48 -18.47
CA GLY A 86 -1.55 0.85 -17.62
C GLY A 86 -1.23 0.70 -16.13
N LEU A 87 -0.63 -0.42 -15.73
CA LEU A 87 -0.20 -0.66 -14.34
C LEU A 87 0.89 0.33 -13.88
N VAL A 88 1.80 0.72 -14.76
CA VAL A 88 2.82 1.72 -14.43
C VAL A 88 2.21 3.11 -14.26
N GLN A 89 1.26 3.48 -15.13
CA GLN A 89 0.62 4.81 -15.13
C GLN A 89 -0.44 4.96 -14.04
N HIS A 90 -1.14 3.88 -13.71
CA HIS A 90 -2.23 3.83 -12.75
C HIS A 90 -1.97 2.72 -11.72
N PRO A 91 -1.01 2.92 -10.81
CA PRO A 91 -0.77 1.95 -9.75
C PRO A 91 -1.97 1.80 -8.83
N GLU A 92 -2.16 0.61 -8.30
CA GLU A 92 -3.07 0.40 -7.20
C GLU A 92 -2.70 1.29 -6.02
N THR A 93 -3.69 1.93 -5.41
CA THR A 93 -3.47 2.87 -4.31
C THR A 93 -3.86 2.26 -2.97
N VAL A 94 -3.37 2.88 -1.90
CA VAL A 94 -3.80 2.56 -0.53
C VAL A 94 -5.32 2.64 -0.39
N GLY A 95 -5.96 3.61 -1.05
CA GLY A 95 -7.41 3.77 -1.06
C GLY A 95 -8.16 2.61 -1.72
N ASP A 96 -7.53 1.91 -2.67
CA ASP A 96 -8.14 0.77 -3.35
C ASP A 96 -8.12 -0.50 -2.49
N ILE A 97 -7.12 -0.65 -1.62
CA ILE A 97 -6.88 -1.88 -0.83
C ILE A 97 -7.20 -1.75 0.66
N CYS A 98 -7.43 -0.53 1.18
CA CYS A 98 -7.68 -0.35 2.60
C CYS A 98 -9.06 -0.89 3.02
N THR A 99 -9.13 -1.42 4.23
CA THR A 99 -10.40 -1.79 4.88
C THR A 99 -11.17 -0.52 5.24
N ARG A 100 -12.40 -0.37 4.70
CA ARG A 100 -13.27 0.80 4.92
C ARG A 100 -14.37 0.55 5.94
N ASP A 101 -14.86 -0.68 6.05
CA ASP A 101 -15.87 -1.06 7.04
C ASP A 101 -15.21 -1.32 8.40
N LEU A 102 -14.89 -0.23 9.08
CA LEU A 102 -14.09 -0.26 10.31
C LEU A 102 -14.94 -0.63 11.53
N VAL A 103 -14.42 -1.54 12.34
CA VAL A 103 -14.84 -1.65 13.73
C VAL A 103 -14.16 -0.53 14.52
N THR A 104 -14.96 0.41 15.02
CA THR A 104 -14.47 1.60 15.73
C THR A 104 -15.15 1.75 17.08
N ALA A 105 -14.59 2.59 17.94
CA ALA A 105 -15.20 3.02 19.20
C ALA A 105 -15.24 4.54 19.29
N GLY A 106 -16.16 5.07 20.09
CA GLY A 106 -16.15 6.44 20.56
C GLY A 106 -15.79 6.48 22.04
N LEU A 107 -15.56 7.67 22.59
CA LEU A 107 -15.20 7.83 24.02
C LEU A 107 -16.24 7.26 24.99
N SER A 108 -17.52 7.29 24.63
CA SER A 108 -18.60 6.76 25.46
C SER A 108 -18.87 5.26 25.27
N THR A 109 -18.14 4.58 24.39
CA THR A 109 -18.32 3.14 24.17
C THR A 109 -17.81 2.36 25.38
N PRO A 110 -18.61 1.43 25.95
CA PRO A 110 -18.17 0.57 27.04
C PRO A 110 -16.96 -0.28 26.64
N VAL A 111 -15.95 -0.33 27.50
CA VAL A 111 -14.71 -1.11 27.23
C VAL A 111 -15.03 -2.58 27.04
N LYS A 112 -15.98 -3.13 27.83
CA LYS A 112 -16.42 -4.53 27.68
C LYS A 112 -16.92 -4.82 26.26
N GLU A 113 -17.71 -3.92 25.67
CA GLU A 113 -18.22 -4.06 24.31
C GLU A 113 -17.07 -4.05 23.28
N VAL A 114 -16.06 -3.17 23.46
CA VAL A 114 -14.88 -3.11 22.58
C VAL A 114 -14.08 -4.40 22.70
N MET A 115 -13.86 -4.90 23.91
CA MET A 115 -13.16 -6.18 24.14
C MET A 115 -13.87 -7.35 23.47
N ASP A 116 -15.21 -7.43 23.60
CA ASP A 116 -16.00 -8.49 22.96
C ASP A 116 -15.85 -8.42 21.42
N ARG A 117 -15.93 -7.23 20.82
CA ARG A 117 -15.70 -7.02 19.40
C ARG A 117 -14.29 -7.43 18.97
N MET A 118 -13.26 -7.14 19.77
CA MET A 118 -11.88 -7.56 19.51
C MET A 118 -11.76 -9.08 19.48
N LEU A 119 -12.38 -9.77 20.43
CA LEU A 119 -12.39 -11.24 20.51
C LEU A 119 -13.13 -11.87 19.31
N ASP A 120 -14.32 -11.38 19.00
CA ASP A 120 -15.18 -11.92 17.94
C ASP A 120 -14.56 -11.75 16.55
N SER A 121 -13.86 -10.64 16.33
CA SER A 121 -13.24 -10.27 15.04
C SER A 121 -11.77 -10.61 14.95
N SER A 122 -11.14 -11.09 16.02
CA SER A 122 -9.68 -11.30 16.13
C SER A 122 -8.86 -10.03 15.86
N PHE A 123 -9.42 -8.86 16.14
CA PHE A 123 -8.71 -7.59 16.01
C PHE A 123 -8.00 -7.24 17.32
N SER A 124 -6.74 -6.85 17.23
CA SER A 124 -5.92 -6.41 18.37
C SER A 124 -5.91 -4.89 18.58
N HIS A 125 -6.42 -4.13 17.61
CA HIS A 125 -6.39 -2.67 17.60
C HIS A 125 -7.72 -2.12 17.09
N ILE A 126 -8.34 -1.22 17.84
CA ILE A 126 -9.61 -0.57 17.48
C ILE A 126 -9.39 0.94 17.41
N PRO A 127 -9.60 1.57 16.26
CA PRO A 127 -9.57 3.03 16.14
C PRO A 127 -10.66 3.67 17.00
N VAL A 128 -10.30 4.64 17.81
CA VAL A 128 -11.22 5.48 18.57
C VAL A 128 -11.42 6.77 17.82
N LEU A 129 -12.65 7.07 17.43
CA LEU A 129 -12.98 8.21 16.59
C LEU A 129 -13.84 9.24 17.35
N ASP A 130 -13.71 10.52 16.97
CA ASP A 130 -14.62 11.56 17.40
C ASP A 130 -15.94 11.56 16.62
N GLY A 131 -16.86 12.46 16.97
CA GLY A 131 -18.14 12.63 16.28
C GLY A 131 -18.04 13.12 14.82
N GLN A 132 -16.85 13.53 14.38
CA GLN A 132 -16.56 13.94 13.00
C GLN A 132 -15.83 12.81 12.22
N GLY A 133 -15.53 11.69 12.86
CA GLY A 133 -14.81 10.56 12.28
C GLY A 133 -13.28 10.75 12.22
N LYS A 134 -12.74 11.68 13.00
CA LYS A 134 -11.28 11.85 13.14
C LYS A 134 -10.74 10.91 14.19
N LEU A 135 -9.49 10.48 14.04
CA LEU A 135 -8.83 9.61 15.00
C LEU A 135 -8.51 10.39 16.29
N LEU A 136 -9.03 9.91 17.42
CA LEU A 136 -8.62 10.33 18.76
C LEU A 136 -7.44 9.50 19.26
N GLY A 137 -7.35 8.23 18.87
CA GLY A 137 -6.29 7.31 19.22
C GLY A 137 -6.64 5.87 18.90
N ILE A 138 -5.84 4.93 19.39
CA ILE A 138 -6.03 3.49 19.19
C ILE A 138 -6.21 2.80 20.55
N PHE A 139 -7.29 2.05 20.68
CA PHE A 139 -7.49 1.14 21.79
C PHE A 139 -6.98 -0.26 21.44
N SER A 140 -6.20 -0.87 22.31
CA SER A 140 -5.57 -2.18 22.10
C SER A 140 -5.47 -2.97 23.40
N GLU A 141 -5.11 -4.24 23.32
CA GLU A 141 -4.77 -5.05 24.50
C GLU A 141 -3.70 -4.38 25.37
N ASN A 142 -2.70 -3.75 24.72
CA ASN A 142 -1.65 -3.00 25.43
C ASN A 142 -2.18 -1.77 26.16
N THR A 143 -3.28 -1.16 25.70
CA THR A 143 -3.93 -0.02 26.38
C THR A 143 -4.43 -0.45 27.75
N ILE A 144 -5.15 -1.60 27.80
CA ILE A 144 -5.65 -2.18 29.06
C ILE A 144 -4.48 -2.54 29.97
N PHE A 145 -3.50 -3.29 29.43
CA PHE A 145 -2.32 -3.69 30.21
C PHE A 145 -1.57 -2.49 30.78
N THR A 146 -1.40 -1.43 30.00
CA THR A 146 -0.66 -0.23 30.44
C THR A 146 -1.39 0.48 31.56
N ARG A 147 -2.73 0.61 31.49
CA ARG A 147 -3.52 1.22 32.57
C ARG A 147 -3.42 0.41 33.84
N VAL A 148 -3.66 -0.89 33.76
CA VAL A 148 -3.58 -1.79 34.94
C VAL A 148 -2.18 -1.79 35.55
N ALA A 149 -1.12 -1.77 34.74
CA ALA A 149 0.25 -1.73 35.22
C ALA A 149 0.59 -0.42 35.94
N LYS A 150 0.00 0.72 35.53
CA LYS A 150 0.26 2.04 36.13
C LYS A 150 -0.65 2.36 37.30
N GLU A 151 -1.92 1.96 37.25
CA GLU A 151 -2.97 2.38 38.18
C GLU A 151 -3.40 1.25 39.16
N GLY A 152 -3.00 -0.01 38.88
CA GLY A 152 -3.40 -1.19 39.64
C GLY A 152 -4.61 -1.91 39.06
N MET A 153 -4.88 -3.13 39.55
CA MET A 153 -5.99 -3.95 39.07
C MET A 153 -7.36 -3.34 39.38
N GLU A 154 -7.45 -2.52 40.43
CA GLU A 154 -8.67 -1.82 40.84
C GLU A 154 -9.11 -0.78 39.83
N ALA A 155 -8.22 -0.35 38.94
CA ALA A 155 -8.56 0.58 37.87
C ALA A 155 -9.42 -0.03 36.77
N LEU A 156 -9.56 -1.37 36.73
CA LEU A 156 -10.39 -2.05 35.73
C LEU A 156 -11.77 -2.40 36.33
N THR A 157 -12.81 -1.78 35.81
CA THR A 157 -14.19 -2.01 36.23
C THR A 157 -15.11 -2.37 35.06
N GLU A 158 -16.25 -3.03 35.36
CA GLU A 158 -17.22 -3.37 34.31
C GLU A 158 -17.97 -2.16 33.74
N GLN A 159 -17.91 -1.01 34.40
CA GLN A 159 -18.53 0.24 33.96
C GLN A 159 -17.62 1.12 33.14
N ASP A 160 -16.36 0.74 32.96
CA ASP A 160 -15.38 1.55 32.23
C ASP A 160 -15.85 1.82 30.80
N CYS A 161 -15.70 3.06 30.37
CA CYS A 161 -15.82 3.50 28.99
C CYS A 161 -14.44 3.81 28.39
N ILE A 162 -14.37 3.94 27.09
CA ILE A 162 -13.12 4.30 26.39
C ILE A 162 -12.55 5.64 26.91
N SER A 163 -13.40 6.58 27.35
CA SER A 163 -12.97 7.84 27.98
C SER A 163 -12.07 7.66 29.21
N ASP A 164 -12.25 6.57 29.98
CA ASP A 164 -11.44 6.27 31.15
C ASP A 164 -10.01 5.83 30.76
N TYR A 165 -9.77 5.58 29.48
CA TYR A 165 -8.50 5.18 28.89
C TYR A 165 -7.88 6.29 28.02
N GLU A 166 -8.45 7.49 27.96
CA GLU A 166 -8.04 8.56 27.03
C GLU A 166 -6.55 8.86 27.14
N ALA A 167 -5.98 8.85 28.35
CA ALA A 167 -4.54 9.07 28.59
C ALA A 167 -3.62 7.99 27.98
N TYR A 168 -4.18 6.89 27.47
CA TYR A 168 -3.46 5.72 26.92
C TYR A 168 -3.78 5.46 25.45
N LEU A 169 -4.59 6.32 24.81
CA LEU A 169 -5.02 6.13 23.41
C LEU A 169 -4.05 6.75 22.40
N ASP A 170 -3.21 7.71 22.82
CA ASP A 170 -2.33 8.43 21.88
C ASP A 170 -1.41 7.46 21.16
N ILE A 171 -1.45 7.51 19.84
CA ILE A 171 -0.69 6.62 18.94
C ILE A 171 0.83 6.71 19.15
N ARG A 172 1.32 7.83 19.73
CA ARG A 172 2.75 8.05 20.01
C ARG A 172 3.22 7.32 21.26
N ASP A 173 2.30 7.04 22.19
CA ASP A 173 2.60 6.51 23.53
C ASP A 173 2.52 4.97 23.59
N HIS A 174 2.15 4.31 22.49
CA HIS A 174 2.15 2.85 22.42
C HIS A 174 3.58 2.30 22.46
N VAL A 175 3.83 1.34 23.36
CA VAL A 175 5.19 0.86 23.66
C VAL A 175 5.71 -0.12 22.61
N ARG A 176 4.84 -0.96 22.02
CA ARG A 176 5.24 -2.08 21.16
C ARG A 176 4.97 -1.83 19.68
N ASP A 177 3.91 -1.08 19.43
CA ASP A 177 3.38 -0.87 18.09
C ASP A 177 3.49 0.59 17.72
N SER A 178 3.68 0.87 16.46
CA SER A 178 3.60 2.21 15.88
C SER A 178 2.42 2.30 14.92
N PHE A 179 1.93 3.51 14.72
CA PHE A 179 0.81 3.83 13.86
C PHE A 179 1.20 5.07 13.05
N GLU A 180 0.88 5.07 11.77
CA GLU A 180 1.17 6.19 10.89
C GLU A 180 -0.07 6.57 10.09
N PHE A 181 -0.12 7.81 9.63
CA PHE A 181 -1.11 8.26 8.66
C PHE A 181 -0.56 8.13 7.25
N ILE A 182 -1.46 7.81 6.31
CA ILE A 182 -1.13 7.70 4.89
C ILE A 182 -2.27 8.24 4.04
N ALA A 183 -1.92 8.91 2.93
CA ALA A 183 -2.94 9.37 1.99
C ALA A 183 -3.51 8.22 1.17
N GLU A 184 -4.82 8.26 0.88
CA GLU A 184 -5.48 7.24 0.06
C GLU A 184 -4.90 7.12 -1.36
N THR A 185 -4.25 8.18 -1.88
CA THR A 185 -3.66 8.23 -3.22
C THR A 185 -2.24 7.67 -3.30
N VAL A 186 -1.63 7.30 -2.18
CA VAL A 186 -0.29 6.71 -2.16
C VAL A 186 -0.35 5.31 -2.77
N ALA A 187 0.66 4.94 -3.55
CA ALA A 187 0.74 3.61 -4.16
C ALA A 187 0.85 2.51 -3.08
N SER A 188 0.16 1.38 -3.31
CA SER A 188 0.08 0.27 -2.34
C SER A 188 1.46 -0.28 -1.97
N GLU A 189 2.42 -0.28 -2.90
CA GLU A 189 3.79 -0.74 -2.64
C GLU A 189 4.51 0.10 -1.57
N GLU A 190 4.20 1.39 -1.46
CA GLU A 190 4.79 2.22 -0.41
C GLU A 190 4.28 1.79 0.96
N ALA A 191 3.01 1.42 1.10
CA ALA A 191 2.48 0.86 2.34
C ALA A 191 3.19 -0.45 2.72
N VAL A 192 3.41 -1.36 1.76
CA VAL A 192 4.20 -2.59 1.95
C VAL A 192 5.60 -2.28 2.47
N GLU A 193 6.28 -1.31 1.86
CA GLU A 193 7.63 -0.92 2.28
C GLU A 193 7.66 -0.26 3.68
N ARG A 194 6.60 0.44 4.07
CA ARG A 194 6.46 0.99 5.43
C ARG A 194 6.29 -0.13 6.46
N PHE A 195 5.47 -1.15 6.20
CA PHE A 195 5.28 -2.29 7.10
C PHE A 195 6.54 -3.15 7.29
N LYS A 196 7.43 -3.20 6.32
CA LYS A 196 8.72 -3.92 6.42
C LYS A 196 9.73 -3.22 7.33
N LYS A 197 9.54 -1.93 7.61
CA LYS A 197 10.46 -1.13 8.41
C LYS A 197 10.03 -1.15 9.89
N ARG A 198 10.99 -0.87 10.76
CA ARG A 198 10.74 -0.53 12.15
C ARG A 198 10.98 0.97 12.31
N ASP A 199 10.25 1.58 13.23
CA ASP A 199 10.49 2.98 13.57
C ASP A 199 11.83 3.18 14.30
N GLY A 200 12.17 4.46 14.59
CA GLY A 200 13.40 4.82 15.31
C GLY A 200 13.53 4.23 16.72
N GLN A 201 12.45 3.68 17.28
CA GLN A 201 12.41 3.01 18.59
C GLN A 201 12.36 1.48 18.46
N GLY A 202 12.43 0.93 17.26
CA GLY A 202 12.37 -0.49 16.97
C GLY A 202 10.96 -1.10 17.01
N ARG A 203 9.89 -0.27 17.12
CA ARG A 203 8.50 -0.72 17.10
C ARG A 203 8.09 -1.17 15.70
N ARG A 204 7.14 -2.10 15.64
CA ARG A 204 6.53 -2.54 14.39
C ARG A 204 5.38 -1.61 14.04
N LEU A 205 5.27 -1.25 12.78
CA LEU A 205 4.08 -0.58 12.27
C LEU A 205 2.92 -1.58 12.28
N ALA A 206 1.93 -1.33 13.14
CA ALA A 206 0.78 -2.21 13.31
C ALA A 206 -0.38 -1.82 12.37
N MET A 207 -0.51 -0.52 12.08
CA MET A 207 -1.61 -0.01 11.26
C MET A 207 -1.21 1.29 10.58
N LEU A 208 -1.61 1.43 9.33
CA LEU A 208 -1.67 2.71 8.62
C LEU A 208 -3.11 3.22 8.65
N VAL A 209 -3.30 4.43 9.17
CA VAL A 209 -4.59 5.12 9.19
C VAL A 209 -4.72 5.91 7.90
N VAL A 210 -5.70 5.55 7.09
CA VAL A 210 -5.90 6.15 5.77
C VAL A 210 -6.79 7.37 5.88
N THR A 211 -6.29 8.51 5.41
CA THR A 211 -7.03 9.75 5.27
C THR A 211 -6.88 10.29 3.85
N LYS A 212 -7.60 11.35 3.51
CA LYS A 212 -7.55 11.88 2.15
C LYS A 212 -6.15 12.32 1.71
N HIS A 213 -5.41 12.98 2.59
CA HIS A 213 -4.08 13.52 2.30
C HIS A 213 -2.99 13.01 3.25
N GLY A 214 -3.29 12.05 4.14
CA GLY A 214 -2.37 11.56 5.17
C GLY A 214 -2.26 12.49 6.38
N ASP A 215 -3.18 13.43 6.54
CA ASP A 215 -3.18 14.38 7.64
C ASP A 215 -3.99 13.82 8.84
N PRO A 216 -3.41 13.82 10.08
CA PRO A 216 -4.11 13.38 11.30
C PRO A 216 -5.39 14.15 11.62
N SER A 217 -5.53 15.38 11.13
CA SER A 217 -6.71 16.22 11.38
C SER A 217 -7.90 15.87 10.50
N GLU A 218 -7.71 14.99 9.51
CA GLU A 218 -8.74 14.58 8.57
C GLU A 218 -9.56 13.41 9.09
N LYS A 219 -10.74 13.23 8.47
CA LYS A 219 -11.57 12.05 8.69
C LYS A 219 -10.85 10.78 8.25
N VAL A 220 -10.91 9.73 9.07
CA VAL A 220 -10.43 8.40 8.73
C VAL A 220 -11.31 7.81 7.63
N LEU A 221 -10.71 7.38 6.54
CA LEU A 221 -11.36 6.75 5.39
C LEU A 221 -11.28 5.24 5.44
N GLY A 222 -10.25 4.72 6.09
CA GLY A 222 -9.98 3.30 6.22
C GLY A 222 -8.74 3.04 7.06
N VAL A 223 -8.40 1.78 7.23
CA VAL A 223 -7.14 1.34 7.80
C VAL A 223 -6.50 0.28 6.92
N LEU A 224 -5.18 0.16 7.03
CA LEU A 224 -4.40 -0.89 6.41
C LEU A 224 -3.53 -1.54 7.48
N THR A 225 -3.47 -2.84 7.48
CA THR A 225 -2.64 -3.63 8.39
C THR A 225 -1.65 -4.50 7.60
N PRO A 226 -0.62 -5.08 8.23
CA PRO A 226 0.24 -6.03 7.55
C PRO A 226 -0.50 -7.21 6.92
N TYR A 227 -1.64 -7.62 7.46
CA TYR A 227 -2.46 -8.72 6.92
C TYR A 227 -3.11 -8.38 5.58
N ASP A 228 -3.36 -7.10 5.31
CA ASP A 228 -3.97 -6.66 4.05
C ASP A 228 -2.97 -6.64 2.88
N VAL A 229 -1.65 -6.68 3.15
CA VAL A 229 -0.61 -6.42 2.13
C VAL A 229 0.54 -7.44 2.09
N LEU A 230 0.64 -8.37 3.05
CA LEU A 230 1.77 -9.30 3.17
C LEU A 230 1.34 -10.78 2.97
N GLU A 231 0.22 -11.03 2.27
CA GLU A 231 -0.17 -12.36 1.84
C GLU A 231 0.77 -12.94 0.78
#